data_c2f681abea41439e8200c38d9fb10a7b
#
_entry.id   c2f681abea41439e8200c38d9fb10a7b
#
_cell.length_a   1.000
_cell.length_b   1.000
_cell.length_c   1.000
_cell.angle_alpha   90.00
_cell.angle_beta   90.00
_cell.angle_gamma   90.00
#
_symmetry.space_group_name_H-M   'P 1'
#
loop_
_entity.id
_entity.type
_entity.pdbx_description
1 polymer ?
#
loop_
_entity_poly.entity_id
_entity_poly.type
_entity_poly.pdbx_seq_one_letter_code
_entity_poly.pdbx_strand_id
1 'polypeptide(L)'
;LKMFDWKKPTVQMLGRWQPWHKGHQELFKRCIDKTGQVIIQVRDVEGASGGKGQDDNPFSWETVCKNIESNLKKDGYNRGVDYEIMLVPNITNITYGRGVGYVFEEEIFDEDISSISATKIRASLREKGKL
;
A
#
# COMPACT_ATOMS: atom_id res chain seq x y z
N LEU A 1 -3.26 23.03 -13.39
CA LEU A 1 -2.88 22.52 -12.08
C LEU A 1 -3.26 21.05 -11.96
N LYS A 2 -2.26 20.17 -11.82
CA LYS A 2 -2.53 18.73 -11.71
C LYS A 2 -3.07 18.40 -10.32
N MET A 3 -4.21 17.72 -10.28
CA MET A 3 -4.85 17.23 -9.06
C MET A 3 -5.30 15.79 -9.29
N PHE A 4 -5.35 15.01 -8.21
CA PHE A 4 -5.97 13.68 -8.26
C PHE A 4 -7.43 13.81 -8.68
N ASP A 5 -7.83 13.08 -9.71
CA ASP A 5 -9.17 13.17 -10.31
C ASP A 5 -9.87 11.81 -10.20
N TRP A 6 -10.96 11.76 -9.42
CA TRP A 6 -11.71 10.53 -9.18
C TRP A 6 -12.34 9.93 -10.44
N LYS A 7 -12.43 10.69 -11.51
CA LYS A 7 -13.05 10.25 -12.77
C LYS A 7 -12.05 9.74 -13.79
N LYS A 8 -10.76 9.95 -13.56
CA LYS A 8 -9.72 9.48 -14.48
C LYS A 8 -9.33 8.04 -14.20
N PRO A 9 -8.82 7.32 -15.22
CA PRO A 9 -8.25 6.00 -14.99
C PRO A 9 -7.23 6.02 -13.87
N THR A 10 -7.36 5.08 -12.95
CA THR A 10 -6.58 5.03 -11.72
C THR A 10 -6.13 3.61 -11.46
N VAL A 11 -4.89 3.44 -11.02
CA VAL A 11 -4.39 2.14 -10.56
C VAL A 11 -4.75 1.94 -9.10
N GLN A 12 -5.26 0.76 -8.77
CA GLN A 12 -5.55 0.36 -7.40
C GLN A 12 -4.36 -0.37 -6.80
N MET A 13 -3.93 0.08 -5.62
CA MET A 13 -3.01 -0.68 -4.78
C MET A 13 -3.74 -1.04 -3.50
N LEU A 14 -4.09 -2.31 -3.33
CA LEU A 14 -4.80 -2.80 -2.15
C LEU A 14 -3.85 -3.60 -1.26
N GLY A 15 -3.77 -3.25 0.01
CA GLY A 15 -2.89 -3.95 0.93
C GLY A 15 -3.08 -3.52 2.37
N ARG A 16 -2.30 -4.14 3.26
CA ARG A 16 -2.29 -3.81 4.69
C ARG A 16 -1.25 -2.74 5.03
N TRP A 17 -0.13 -2.74 4.31
CA TRP A 17 0.98 -1.79 4.45
C TRP A 17 1.53 -1.71 5.90
N GLN A 18 1.95 -2.86 6.41
CA GLN A 18 2.34 -3.06 7.83
C GLN A 18 3.82 -3.46 8.02
N PRO A 19 4.82 -2.62 7.72
CA PRO A 19 4.71 -1.27 7.20
C PRO A 19 4.85 -1.19 5.68
N TRP A 20 4.58 -0.02 5.12
CA TRP A 20 5.00 0.35 3.78
C TRP A 20 6.53 0.35 3.73
N HIS A 21 7.08 -0.28 2.72
CA HIS A 21 8.53 -0.43 2.60
C HIS A 21 9.01 -0.19 1.16
N LYS A 22 10.30 -0.36 0.93
CA LYS A 22 10.90 -0.09 -0.38
C LYS A 22 10.28 -0.92 -1.51
N GLY A 23 9.88 -2.16 -1.24
CA GLY A 23 9.18 -2.98 -2.23
C GLY A 23 7.85 -2.37 -2.66
N HIS A 24 7.10 -1.85 -1.71
CA HIS A 24 5.84 -1.14 -1.99
C HIS A 24 6.09 0.18 -2.73
N GLN A 25 7.18 0.87 -2.38
CA GLN A 25 7.58 2.09 -3.06
C GLN A 25 7.87 1.84 -4.54
N GLU A 26 8.57 0.76 -4.85
CA GLU A 26 8.86 0.38 -6.24
C GLU A 26 7.59 -0.06 -6.98
N LEU A 27 6.68 -0.76 -6.29
CA LEU A 27 5.39 -1.12 -6.86
C LEU A 27 4.59 0.15 -7.23
N PHE A 28 4.56 1.13 -6.34
CA PHE A 28 3.89 2.41 -6.60
C PHE A 28 4.46 3.08 -7.86
N LYS A 29 5.78 3.09 -8.02
CA LYS A 29 6.41 3.71 -9.18
C LYS A 29 5.98 3.06 -10.48
N ARG A 30 5.84 1.74 -10.50
CA ARG A 30 5.30 1.03 -11.67
C ARG A 30 3.82 1.35 -11.89
N CYS A 31 3.06 1.44 -10.82
CA CYS A 31 1.63 1.75 -10.91
C CYS A 31 1.37 3.13 -11.47
N ILE A 32 2.09 4.15 -11.01
CA ILE A 32 1.85 5.53 -11.46
C ILE A 32 2.18 5.72 -12.94
N ASP A 33 3.13 4.94 -13.46
CA ASP A 33 3.47 4.99 -14.89
C ASP A 33 2.34 4.46 -15.78
N LYS A 34 1.41 3.68 -15.24
CA LYS A 34 0.32 3.08 -16.02
C LYS A 34 -0.78 4.07 -16.36
N THR A 35 -1.20 4.88 -15.39
CA THR A 35 -2.34 5.80 -15.55
C THR A 35 -2.06 7.21 -15.12
N GLY A 36 -0.95 7.47 -14.43
CA GLY A 36 -0.60 8.79 -13.94
C GLY A 36 -1.14 9.11 -12.55
N GLN A 37 -1.99 8.27 -11.99
CA GLN A 37 -2.46 8.40 -10.60
C GLN A 37 -2.81 7.05 -9.99
N VAL A 38 -2.71 6.98 -8.66
CA VAL A 38 -2.88 5.73 -7.92
C VAL A 38 -3.79 5.97 -6.71
N ILE A 39 -4.73 5.06 -6.47
CA ILE A 39 -5.45 4.99 -5.20
C ILE A 39 -4.82 3.90 -4.33
N ILE A 40 -4.31 4.30 -3.17
CA ILE A 40 -3.72 3.37 -2.21
C ILE A 40 -4.79 3.04 -1.20
N GLN A 41 -5.27 1.81 -1.24
CA GLN A 41 -6.31 1.34 -0.34
C GLN A 41 -5.68 0.55 0.80
N VAL A 42 -5.97 0.98 2.02
CA VAL A 42 -5.46 0.37 3.25
C VAL A 42 -6.55 -0.47 3.87
N ARG A 43 -6.33 -1.78 3.94
CA ARG A 43 -7.28 -2.69 4.58
C ARG A 43 -7.32 -2.41 6.08
N ASP A 44 -8.51 -2.28 6.62
CA ASP A 44 -8.72 -2.07 8.05
C ASP A 44 -8.56 -3.39 8.79
N VAL A 45 -7.35 -3.66 9.26
CA VAL A 45 -6.99 -4.94 9.89
C VAL A 45 -6.43 -4.77 11.31
N GLU A 46 -6.33 -3.55 11.80
CA GLU A 46 -5.90 -3.31 13.18
C GLU A 46 -6.87 -4.00 14.12
N GLY A 47 -6.36 -4.87 14.98
CA GLY A 47 -7.18 -5.65 15.89
C GLY A 47 -7.92 -6.84 15.26
N ALA A 48 -7.81 -7.05 13.96
CA ALA A 48 -8.58 -8.10 13.27
C ALA A 48 -8.13 -9.51 13.63
N SER A 49 -6.84 -9.70 13.91
CA SER A 49 -6.27 -11.01 14.20
C SER A 49 -6.47 -11.44 15.65
N GLY A 50 -6.73 -10.53 16.57
CA GLY A 50 -6.92 -10.81 17.99
C GLY A 50 -5.71 -11.43 18.70
N GLY A 51 -5.60 -11.23 20.01
CA GLY A 51 -4.61 -11.87 20.85
C GLY A 51 -3.17 -11.72 20.36
N LYS A 52 -2.39 -12.76 20.50
CA LYS A 52 -0.98 -12.77 20.07
C LYS A 52 -0.81 -12.63 18.57
N GLY A 53 -1.84 -12.95 17.79
CA GLY A 53 -1.84 -12.80 16.35
C GLY A 53 -1.82 -11.36 15.86
N GLN A 54 -2.04 -10.39 16.73
CA GLN A 54 -1.97 -8.97 16.42
C GLN A 54 -0.60 -8.53 15.92
N ASP A 55 0.41 -9.37 16.10
CA ASP A 55 1.76 -9.08 15.67
C ASP A 55 1.89 -8.79 14.18
N ASP A 56 0.94 -9.25 13.37
CA ASP A 56 0.95 -9.03 11.92
C ASP A 56 0.46 -7.63 11.53
N ASN A 57 -0.30 -6.95 12.39
CA ASN A 57 -0.90 -5.66 12.08
C ASN A 57 -0.73 -4.68 13.25
N PRO A 58 0.52 -4.36 13.62
CA PRO A 58 0.77 -3.54 14.80
C PRO A 58 0.54 -2.05 14.61
N PHE A 59 0.40 -1.58 13.37
CA PHE A 59 0.32 -0.15 13.08
C PHE A 59 -1.12 0.30 12.89
N SER A 60 -1.44 1.46 13.50
CA SER A 60 -2.75 2.09 13.35
C SER A 60 -2.90 2.68 11.94
N TRP A 61 -4.13 2.99 11.57
CA TRP A 61 -4.46 3.69 10.32
C TRP A 61 -3.65 4.98 10.17
N GLU A 62 -3.57 5.76 11.24
CA GLU A 62 -2.86 7.04 11.23
C GLU A 62 -1.36 6.84 10.98
N THR A 63 -0.77 5.82 11.60
CA THR A 63 0.65 5.50 11.42
C THR A 63 0.93 5.01 10.01
N VAL A 64 0.08 4.12 9.48
CA VAL A 64 0.20 3.63 8.11
C VAL A 64 0.14 4.77 7.11
N CYS A 65 -0.84 5.65 7.26
CA CYS A 65 -1.05 6.80 6.39
C CYS A 65 0.16 7.74 6.39
N LYS A 66 0.65 8.11 7.57
CA LYS A 66 1.84 8.98 7.70
C LYS A 66 3.09 8.36 7.10
N ASN A 67 3.26 7.06 7.30
CA ASN A 67 4.41 6.34 6.76
C ASN A 67 4.41 6.33 5.23
N ILE A 68 3.25 6.08 4.62
CA ILE A 68 3.11 6.11 3.17
C ILE A 68 3.38 7.52 2.62
N GLU A 69 2.75 8.54 3.19
CA GLU A 69 2.94 9.93 2.76
C GLU A 69 4.39 10.36 2.85
N SER A 70 5.03 10.06 3.96
CA SER A 70 6.43 10.43 4.21
C SER A 70 7.37 9.77 3.20
N ASN A 71 7.18 8.48 2.94
CA ASN A 71 8.04 7.76 2.00
C ASN A 71 7.83 8.20 0.56
N LEU A 72 6.60 8.41 0.14
CA LEU A 72 6.31 8.85 -1.23
C LEU A 72 6.79 10.29 -1.45
N LYS A 73 6.69 11.14 -0.46
CA LYS A 73 7.19 12.52 -0.56
C LYS A 73 8.69 12.57 -0.78
N LYS A 74 9.46 11.66 -0.18
CA LYS A 74 10.90 11.59 -0.39
C LYS A 74 11.27 11.39 -1.87
N ASP A 75 10.42 10.71 -2.62
CA ASP A 75 10.62 10.46 -4.05
C ASP A 75 9.86 11.47 -4.94
N GLY A 76 9.32 12.53 -4.35
CA GLY A 76 8.69 13.61 -5.10
C GLY A 76 7.21 13.43 -5.39
N TYR A 77 6.57 12.43 -4.81
CA TYR A 77 5.12 12.20 -5.01
C TYR A 77 4.31 12.87 -3.92
N ASN A 78 3.22 13.52 -4.31
CA ASN A 78 2.40 14.32 -3.41
C ASN A 78 0.98 13.77 -3.32
N ARG A 79 0.51 13.59 -2.09
CA ARG A 79 -0.88 13.19 -1.83
C ARG A 79 -1.84 14.27 -2.35
N GLY A 80 -2.92 13.85 -2.98
CA GLY A 80 -3.89 14.75 -3.59
C GLY A 80 -3.54 15.17 -5.01
N VAL A 81 -2.35 14.82 -5.50
CA VAL A 81 -1.88 15.09 -6.86
C VAL A 81 -1.61 13.77 -7.58
N ASP A 82 -0.63 13.02 -7.10
CA ASP A 82 -0.20 11.77 -7.72
C ASP A 82 -1.00 10.57 -7.20
N TYR A 83 -1.49 10.65 -5.99
CA TYR A 83 -2.21 9.56 -5.35
C TYR A 83 -3.16 10.07 -4.28
N GLU A 84 -4.02 9.17 -3.83
CA GLU A 84 -4.80 9.33 -2.60
C GLU A 84 -4.68 8.08 -1.76
N ILE A 85 -4.99 8.19 -0.47
CA ILE A 85 -4.99 7.07 0.46
C ILE A 85 -6.40 6.92 1.04
N MET A 86 -6.88 5.69 1.09
CA MET A 86 -8.25 5.40 1.46
C MET A 86 -8.30 4.19 2.39
N LEU A 87 -8.91 4.35 3.55
CA LEU A 87 -9.19 3.22 4.43
C LEU A 87 -10.36 2.44 3.86
N VAL A 88 -10.18 1.13 3.71
CA VAL A 88 -11.23 0.24 3.20
C VAL A 88 -11.44 -0.92 4.17
N PRO A 89 -12.58 -1.61 4.10
CA PRO A 89 -12.78 -2.81 4.90
C PRO A 89 -11.69 -3.85 4.68
N ASN A 90 -11.66 -4.89 5.51
CA ASN A 90 -10.71 -5.99 5.38
C ASN A 90 -11.05 -6.83 4.12
N ILE A 91 -10.76 -6.29 2.95
CA ILE A 91 -11.07 -6.92 1.67
C ILE A 91 -10.15 -8.11 1.44
N THR A 92 -10.73 -9.28 1.23
CA THR A 92 -10.01 -10.53 0.97
C THR A 92 -10.42 -11.20 -0.34
N ASN A 93 -11.40 -10.64 -1.03
CA ASN A 93 -11.89 -11.18 -2.30
C ASN A 93 -12.17 -10.03 -3.25
N ILE A 94 -11.60 -10.11 -4.45
CA ILE A 94 -11.81 -9.13 -5.51
C ILE A 94 -12.58 -9.84 -6.60
N THR A 95 -13.88 -9.55 -6.71
CA THR A 95 -14.79 -10.23 -7.63
C THR A 95 -15.33 -9.25 -8.66
N TYR A 96 -15.39 -9.65 -9.90
CA TYR A 96 -15.98 -8.87 -10.97
C TYR A 96 -16.89 -9.75 -11.82
N GLY A 97 -17.91 -9.13 -12.41
CA GLY A 97 -18.87 -9.86 -13.27
C GLY A 97 -18.44 -9.95 -14.73
N ARG A 98 -17.83 -8.89 -15.23
CA ARG A 98 -17.34 -8.80 -16.62
C ARG A 98 -16.01 -8.10 -16.64
N GLY A 99 -15.06 -8.64 -17.39
CA GLY A 99 -13.71 -8.09 -17.48
C GLY A 99 -13.55 -6.82 -18.32
N VAL A 100 -14.64 -6.26 -18.81
CA VAL A 100 -14.60 -5.09 -19.70
C VAL A 100 -14.10 -3.86 -18.95
N GLY A 101 -13.00 -3.29 -19.41
CA GLY A 101 -12.43 -2.07 -18.83
C GLY A 101 -11.51 -2.29 -17.64
N TYR A 102 -11.36 -3.53 -17.17
CA TYR A 102 -10.45 -3.84 -16.07
C TYR A 102 -9.22 -4.58 -16.56
N VAL A 103 -8.07 -4.18 -16.01
CA VAL A 103 -6.81 -4.89 -16.25
C VAL A 103 -6.31 -5.39 -14.88
N PHE A 104 -5.96 -6.67 -14.82
CA PHE A 104 -5.42 -7.30 -13.61
C PHE A 104 -3.98 -7.70 -13.90
N GLU A 105 -3.06 -7.10 -13.19
CA GLU A 105 -1.63 -7.31 -13.41
C GLU A 105 -0.91 -7.62 -12.11
N GLU A 106 -0.06 -8.63 -12.15
CA GLU A 106 0.89 -8.91 -11.08
C GLU A 106 2.24 -8.36 -11.50
N GLU A 107 2.82 -7.49 -10.67
CA GLU A 107 4.15 -6.96 -10.91
C GLU A 107 5.20 -7.88 -10.28
N ILE A 108 6.13 -8.34 -11.11
CA ILE A 108 7.21 -9.21 -10.68
C ILE A 108 8.50 -8.38 -10.64
N PHE A 109 9.17 -8.40 -9.48
CA PHE A 109 10.40 -7.68 -9.25
C PHE A 109 11.58 -8.65 -9.23
N ASP A 110 12.79 -8.11 -9.37
CA ASP A 110 13.99 -8.89 -9.17
C ASP A 110 14.14 -9.28 -7.68
N GLU A 111 15.11 -10.13 -7.39
CA GLU A 111 15.29 -10.66 -6.04
C GLU A 111 15.60 -9.60 -5.00
N ASP A 112 16.30 -8.53 -5.38
CA ASP A 112 16.65 -7.43 -4.46
C ASP A 112 15.41 -6.77 -3.87
N ILE A 113 14.37 -6.61 -4.67
CA ILE A 113 13.11 -6.01 -4.24
C ILE A 113 12.18 -7.07 -3.64
N SER A 114 12.03 -8.22 -4.29
CA SER A 114 11.09 -9.25 -3.85
C SER A 114 11.49 -9.90 -2.52
N SER A 115 12.77 -9.82 -2.13
CA SER A 115 13.24 -10.32 -0.83
C SER A 115 12.87 -9.42 0.34
N ILE A 116 12.43 -8.18 0.10
CA ILE A 116 12.00 -7.27 1.16
C ILE A 116 10.68 -7.78 1.73
N SER A 117 10.60 -7.91 3.05
CA SER A 117 9.46 -8.52 3.73
C SER A 117 9.02 -7.67 4.91
N ALA A 118 7.73 -7.36 4.97
CA ALA A 118 7.13 -6.66 6.10
C ALA A 118 7.26 -7.49 7.38
N THR A 119 7.16 -8.81 7.29
CA THR A 119 7.36 -9.72 8.43
C THR A 119 8.75 -9.56 9.02
N LYS A 120 9.78 -9.53 8.18
CA LYS A 120 11.16 -9.34 8.63
C LYS A 120 11.38 -7.95 9.22
N ILE A 121 10.76 -6.93 8.62
CA ILE A 121 10.85 -5.56 9.13
C ILE A 121 10.22 -5.46 10.51
N ARG A 122 9.04 -6.04 10.71
CA ARG A 122 8.37 -6.04 12.02
C ARG A 122 9.21 -6.76 13.07
N ALA A 123 9.79 -7.91 12.71
CA ALA A 123 10.65 -8.66 13.62
C ALA A 123 11.87 -7.83 14.04
N SER A 124 12.52 -7.15 13.09
CA SER A 124 13.65 -6.28 13.37
C SER A 124 13.28 -5.12 14.30
N LEU A 125 12.12 -4.51 14.08
CA LEU A 125 11.64 -3.41 14.93
C LEU A 125 11.39 -3.87 16.35
N ARG A 126 10.87 -5.09 16.56
CA ARG A 126 10.65 -5.66 17.89
C ARG A 126 11.97 -5.91 18.60
N GLU A 127 12.97 -6.46 17.91
CA GLU A 127 14.31 -6.68 18.47
C GLU A 127 14.95 -5.37 18.94
N LYS A 128 14.70 -4.27 18.22
CA LYS A 128 15.23 -2.96 18.55
C LYS A 128 14.39 -2.20 19.58
N GLY A 129 13.32 -2.80 20.06
CA GLY A 129 12.43 -2.18 21.02
C GLY A 129 11.57 -1.04 20.43
N LYS A 130 11.43 -0.97 19.12
CA LYS A 130 10.67 0.08 18.42
C LYS A 130 9.22 -0.31 18.12
N LEU A 131 8.86 -1.54 18.40
CA LEU A 131 7.54 -2.05 18.13
C LEU A 131 7.00 -2.91 19.29
#